data_301626a865321ff33e34b7567d31555c
#
_entry.id   301626a865321ff33e34b7567d31555c
#
_cell.length_a   1.000
_cell.length_b   1.000
_cell.length_c   1.000
_cell.angle_alpha   90.00
_cell.angle_beta   90.00
_cell.angle_gamma   90.00
#
_symmetry.space_group_name_H-M   'P 1'
#
loop_
_entity.id
_entity.type
_entity.pdbx_description
1 polymer ?
#
loop_
_entity_poly.entity_id
_entity_poly.type
_entity_poly.pdbx_seq_one_letter_code
_entity_poly.pdbx_strand_id
1 'polypeptide(L)'
;MTVVCGLLTITICAVSIGASTALAMNKLSQAATPYDLTVISDVSIDGDSDITDYLATCDVQMSDYAKNMEQISVYDADMTYADLFAGQDLNLWPIDEAVPQSRVSVISISDFNRALAMQGKGPVALNEGEYLLNCNYEGTYQYVMDALRTHSELSVAGVVLQRASDEVLQETYVMTSVGNNDRGTLIVPDSVVTALTKDVNALLVQYKEGTDPDEVLQKMIPIGLDETHGYRYSEKNMLYDMFYGINALVTFICCYVGLIFLLICAALLALKQLTETTDNIFRYGLLQKLGAKQQQINRTLLVQTGVFFAVPLIVAGLYSILLIGKGMEIVEEFMNIHIATNVGLTIILFLIVYGSYFIATYVLRVAAYSAPYPSVSITI
;
A
#
# COMPACT_ATOMS: atom_id res chain seq x y z
N MET A 1 -29.29 -14.90 11.97
CA MET A 1 -29.07 -13.76 11.08
C MET A 1 -27.84 -12.94 11.52
N THR A 2 -27.74 -12.51 12.77
CA THR A 2 -26.63 -11.67 13.29
C THR A 2 -25.26 -12.30 13.05
N VAL A 3 -25.09 -13.60 13.34
CA VAL A 3 -23.81 -14.32 13.11
C VAL A 3 -23.42 -14.31 11.63
N VAL A 4 -24.40 -14.55 10.73
CA VAL A 4 -24.15 -14.52 9.27
C VAL A 4 -23.75 -13.13 8.80
N CYS A 5 -24.39 -12.06 9.32
CA CYS A 5 -24.00 -10.69 9.01
C CYS A 5 -22.56 -10.39 9.45
N GLY A 6 -22.20 -10.79 10.69
CA GLY A 6 -20.85 -10.61 11.20
C GLY A 6 -19.79 -11.34 10.37
N LEU A 7 -20.03 -12.60 10.03
CA LEU A 7 -19.12 -13.40 9.19
C LEU A 7 -18.95 -12.81 7.79
N LEU A 8 -20.05 -12.36 7.16
CA LEU A 8 -19.99 -11.68 5.86
C LEU A 8 -19.23 -10.37 5.95
N THR A 9 -19.42 -9.58 7.00
CA THR A 9 -18.66 -8.34 7.21
C THR A 9 -17.15 -8.62 7.26
N ILE A 10 -16.74 -9.60 8.10
CA ILE A 10 -15.33 -9.98 8.23
C ILE A 10 -14.77 -10.47 6.87
N THR A 11 -15.54 -11.29 6.14
CA THR A 11 -15.15 -11.79 4.82
C THR A 11 -14.93 -10.64 3.84
N ILE A 12 -15.88 -9.70 3.74
CA ILE A 12 -15.78 -8.55 2.84
C ILE A 12 -14.57 -7.70 3.22
N CYS A 13 -14.39 -7.39 4.51
CA CYS A 13 -13.24 -6.60 4.98
C CYS A 13 -11.91 -7.29 4.67
N ALA A 14 -11.76 -8.57 5.04
CA ALA A 14 -10.51 -9.30 4.82
C ALA A 14 -10.14 -9.38 3.33
N VAL A 15 -11.07 -9.78 2.46
CA VAL A 15 -10.82 -9.88 1.02
C VAL A 15 -10.57 -8.51 0.41
N SER A 16 -11.30 -7.46 0.83
CA SER A 16 -11.10 -6.09 0.33
C SER A 16 -9.74 -5.54 0.71
N ILE A 17 -9.34 -5.69 1.97
CA ILE A 17 -8.02 -5.24 2.44
C ILE A 17 -6.91 -6.01 1.69
N GLY A 18 -6.97 -7.35 1.65
CA GLY A 18 -5.94 -8.16 0.99
C GLY A 18 -5.79 -7.84 -0.51
N ALA A 19 -6.89 -7.70 -1.24
CA ALA A 19 -6.83 -7.38 -2.67
C ALA A 19 -6.38 -5.93 -2.92
N SER A 20 -6.82 -4.99 -2.10
CA SER A 20 -6.41 -3.58 -2.22
C SER A 20 -4.93 -3.42 -1.92
N THR A 21 -4.43 -4.07 -0.86
CA THR A 21 -3.00 -4.10 -0.51
C THR A 21 -2.17 -4.70 -1.65
N ALA A 22 -2.61 -5.83 -2.24
CA ALA A 22 -1.89 -6.47 -3.35
C ALA A 22 -1.74 -5.55 -4.57
N LEU A 23 -2.78 -4.80 -4.92
CA LEU A 23 -2.75 -3.87 -6.06
C LEU A 23 -1.96 -2.59 -5.77
N ALA A 24 -2.02 -2.08 -4.53
CA ALA A 24 -1.30 -0.89 -4.13
C ALA A 24 0.20 -1.13 -4.03
N MET A 25 0.63 -2.29 -3.49
CA MET A 25 2.04 -2.64 -3.32
C MET A 25 2.82 -2.70 -4.64
N ASN A 26 2.18 -3.08 -5.75
CA ASN A 26 2.85 -3.06 -7.05
C ASN A 26 3.19 -1.62 -7.51
N LYS A 27 2.31 -0.67 -7.26
CA LYS A 27 2.58 0.75 -7.55
C LYS A 27 3.63 1.33 -6.62
N LEU A 28 3.54 0.98 -5.33
CA LEU A 28 4.48 1.43 -4.33
C LEU A 28 5.89 0.92 -4.62
N SER A 29 6.06 -0.38 -4.90
CA SER A 29 7.36 -0.94 -5.20
C SER A 29 8.01 -0.26 -6.42
N GLN A 30 7.23 0.04 -7.47
CA GLN A 30 7.72 0.78 -8.63
C GLN A 30 8.12 2.22 -8.28
N ALA A 31 7.35 2.91 -7.44
CA ALA A 31 7.67 4.27 -7.01
C ALA A 31 8.87 4.32 -6.06
N ALA A 32 9.02 3.31 -5.19
CA ALA A 32 10.10 3.21 -4.23
C ALA A 32 11.44 2.74 -4.84
N THR A 33 11.41 2.14 -6.04
CA THR A 33 12.60 1.57 -6.70
C THR A 33 12.85 2.15 -8.09
N PRO A 34 13.05 3.48 -8.20
CA PRO A 34 13.23 4.14 -9.50
C PRO A 34 14.61 3.88 -10.13
N TYR A 35 15.57 3.39 -9.36
CA TYR A 35 16.95 3.06 -9.79
C TYR A 35 17.19 1.56 -9.63
N ASP A 36 18.18 1.03 -10.36
CA ASP A 36 18.54 -0.38 -10.22
C ASP A 36 19.42 -0.61 -8.98
N LEU A 37 20.30 0.36 -8.67
CA LEU A 37 21.12 0.40 -7.46
C LEU A 37 21.25 1.83 -6.95
N THR A 38 21.24 2.00 -5.64
CA THR A 38 21.65 3.23 -4.96
C THR A 38 22.71 2.87 -3.92
N VAL A 39 23.82 3.61 -3.93
CA VAL A 39 24.87 3.52 -2.90
C VAL A 39 24.92 4.83 -2.16
N ILE A 40 24.81 4.79 -0.83
CA ILE A 40 24.84 5.97 0.04
C ILE A 40 26.12 5.93 0.86
N SER A 41 26.84 7.06 0.93
CA SER A 41 28.02 7.27 1.77
C SER A 41 27.69 8.34 2.80
N ASP A 42 28.02 8.06 4.07
CA ASP A 42 27.90 9.01 5.16
C ASP A 42 29.16 9.92 5.17
N VAL A 43 28.96 11.21 4.89
CA VAL A 43 30.07 12.16 4.77
C VAL A 43 30.78 12.38 6.11
N SER A 44 30.08 12.19 7.23
CA SER A 44 30.70 12.31 8.56
C SER A 44 31.71 11.21 8.87
N ILE A 45 31.55 10.04 8.22
CA ILE A 45 32.42 8.86 8.40
C ILE A 45 33.48 8.79 7.29
N ASP A 46 33.06 8.92 6.02
CA ASP A 46 33.93 8.65 4.86
C ASP A 46 34.50 9.91 4.22
N GLY A 47 34.09 11.10 4.71
CA GLY A 47 34.41 12.36 4.09
C GLY A 47 33.62 12.59 2.79
N ASP A 48 33.86 13.74 2.17
CA ASP A 48 33.24 14.13 0.88
C ASP A 48 33.99 13.50 -0.29
N SER A 49 33.89 12.17 -0.44
CA SER A 49 34.56 11.40 -1.49
C SER A 49 33.59 10.99 -2.61
N ASP A 50 34.15 10.76 -3.80
CA ASP A 50 33.42 10.14 -4.89
C ASP A 50 33.19 8.67 -4.57
N ILE A 51 31.91 8.24 -4.59
CA ILE A 51 31.53 6.86 -4.29
C ILE A 51 32.10 5.89 -5.32
N THR A 52 32.20 6.31 -6.60
CA THR A 52 32.74 5.43 -7.66
C THR A 52 34.22 5.15 -7.47
N ASP A 53 35.00 6.11 -6.96
CA ASP A 53 36.41 5.93 -6.63
C ASP A 53 36.56 4.92 -5.49
N TYR A 54 35.76 5.01 -4.45
CA TYR A 54 35.78 4.01 -3.36
C TYR A 54 35.40 2.62 -3.85
N LEU A 55 34.32 2.49 -4.63
CA LEU A 55 33.90 1.20 -5.19
C LEU A 55 34.97 0.57 -6.07
N ALA A 56 35.74 1.39 -6.80
CA ALA A 56 36.87 0.92 -7.60
C ALA A 56 37.98 0.32 -6.70
N THR A 57 38.20 0.85 -5.50
CA THR A 57 39.17 0.28 -4.53
C THR A 57 38.70 -1.09 -4.01
N CYS A 58 37.40 -1.34 -4.02
CA CYS A 58 36.75 -2.60 -3.65
C CYS A 58 36.58 -3.57 -4.84
N ASP A 59 37.28 -3.35 -5.95
CA ASP A 59 37.19 -4.13 -7.19
C ASP A 59 35.80 -4.13 -7.84
N VAL A 60 35.03 -3.04 -7.64
CA VAL A 60 33.74 -2.79 -8.26
C VAL A 60 33.82 -1.61 -9.21
N GLN A 61 34.09 -1.92 -10.49
CA GLN A 61 34.08 -0.89 -11.55
C GLN A 61 32.63 -0.63 -11.98
N MET A 62 31.98 0.37 -11.39
CA MET A 62 30.56 0.65 -11.65
C MET A 62 30.30 0.98 -13.13
N SER A 63 31.27 1.55 -13.84
CA SER A 63 31.21 1.79 -15.30
C SER A 63 30.99 0.53 -16.14
N ASP A 64 31.32 -0.68 -15.64
CA ASP A 64 31.12 -1.93 -16.34
C ASP A 64 29.63 -2.31 -16.37
N TYR A 65 28.90 -1.96 -15.33
CA TYR A 65 27.50 -2.32 -15.09
C TYR A 65 26.52 -1.20 -15.43
N ALA A 66 26.91 0.07 -15.20
CA ALA A 66 26.03 1.22 -15.33
C ALA A 66 25.86 1.68 -16.79
N LYS A 67 24.58 1.87 -17.21
CA LYS A 67 24.21 2.63 -18.41
C LYS A 67 24.24 4.12 -18.11
N ASN A 68 23.65 4.52 -16.99
CA ASN A 68 23.65 5.87 -16.48
C ASN A 68 23.96 5.82 -14.99
N MET A 69 24.68 6.80 -14.50
CA MET A 69 24.92 6.99 -13.06
C MET A 69 25.06 8.49 -12.76
N GLU A 70 24.56 8.89 -11.60
CA GLU A 70 24.62 10.26 -11.09
C GLU A 70 24.90 10.24 -9.60
N GLN A 71 25.85 11.05 -9.15
CA GLN A 71 26.07 11.27 -7.73
C GLN A 71 25.39 12.58 -7.32
N ILE A 72 24.54 12.51 -6.31
CA ILE A 72 23.84 13.64 -5.70
C ILE A 72 24.26 13.77 -4.24
N SER A 73 24.04 14.94 -3.65
CA SER A 73 24.35 15.21 -2.25
C SER A 73 23.12 15.67 -1.51
N VAL A 74 22.98 15.19 -0.27
CA VAL A 74 21.96 15.64 0.68
C VAL A 74 22.66 16.34 1.82
N TYR A 75 22.07 17.42 2.30
CA TYR A 75 22.63 18.31 3.29
C TYR A 75 21.73 18.36 4.53
N ASP A 76 22.32 18.74 5.65
CA ASP A 76 21.60 19.05 6.88
C ASP A 76 21.24 20.53 6.93
N ALA A 77 19.95 20.82 7.16
CA ALA A 77 19.51 22.18 7.50
C ALA A 77 20.07 22.62 8.87
N ASP A 78 20.00 23.91 9.13
CA ASP A 78 20.27 24.51 10.44
C ASP A 78 19.06 24.45 11.40
N MET A 79 17.98 23.72 10.99
CA MET A 79 16.77 23.45 11.78
C MET A 79 16.49 21.95 11.89
N THR A 80 15.72 21.57 12.91
CA THR A 80 15.24 20.21 13.14
C THR A 80 13.83 19.99 12.58
N TYR A 81 13.40 18.71 12.46
CA TYR A 81 12.00 18.42 12.12
C TYR A 81 11.03 18.94 13.17
N ALA A 82 11.42 19.01 14.46
CA ALA A 82 10.61 19.62 15.50
C ALA A 82 10.40 21.14 15.25
N ASP A 83 11.40 21.82 14.70
CA ASP A 83 11.27 23.23 14.32
C ASP A 83 10.37 23.39 13.08
N LEU A 84 10.55 22.55 12.07
CA LEU A 84 9.72 22.55 10.84
C LEU A 84 8.25 22.26 11.15
N PHE A 85 7.97 21.38 12.11
CA PHE A 85 6.63 21.00 12.53
C PHE A 85 6.16 21.76 13.77
N ALA A 86 6.75 22.91 14.07
CA ALA A 86 6.40 23.68 15.24
C ALA A 86 4.89 24.00 15.30
N GLY A 87 4.28 23.76 16.46
CA GLY A 87 2.84 23.94 16.67
C GLY A 87 1.95 22.74 16.35
N GLN A 88 2.52 21.66 15.83
CA GLN A 88 1.82 20.40 15.61
C GLN A 88 1.99 19.46 16.81
N ASP A 89 1.04 18.52 16.98
CA ASP A 89 1.12 17.50 18.03
C ASP A 89 1.98 16.31 17.54
N LEU A 90 3.26 16.31 17.92
CA LEU A 90 4.21 15.25 17.56
C LEU A 90 4.08 13.98 18.40
N ASN A 91 3.16 13.91 19.38
CA ASN A 91 2.88 12.67 20.13
C ASN A 91 2.23 11.59 19.23
N LEU A 92 1.69 11.99 18.10
CA LEU A 92 1.14 11.09 17.07
C LEU A 92 2.17 10.71 15.99
N TRP A 93 3.42 11.11 16.17
CA TRP A 93 4.49 10.80 15.21
C TRP A 93 4.69 9.28 15.09
N PRO A 94 4.58 8.70 13.87
CA PRO A 94 4.52 7.25 13.69
C PRO A 94 5.88 6.55 13.78
N ILE A 95 6.96 7.31 13.98
CA ILE A 95 8.34 6.83 13.94
C ILE A 95 9.05 7.19 15.24
N ASP A 96 10.25 6.61 15.40
CA ASP A 96 11.16 6.82 16.52
C ASP A 96 11.12 8.27 17.07
N GLU A 97 10.93 8.43 18.36
CA GLU A 97 10.88 9.71 19.09
C GLU A 97 12.13 10.58 18.86
N ALA A 98 13.25 9.98 18.45
CA ALA A 98 14.47 10.71 18.12
C ALA A 98 14.40 11.49 16.80
N VAL A 99 13.54 11.09 15.86
CA VAL A 99 13.48 11.70 14.51
C VAL A 99 13.09 13.18 14.53
N PRO A 100 12.13 13.65 15.36
CA PRO A 100 11.83 15.08 15.43
C PRO A 100 13.04 15.94 15.82
N GLN A 101 14.03 15.37 16.50
CA GLN A 101 15.28 16.06 16.91
C GLN A 101 16.35 16.00 15.82
N SER A 102 16.15 15.21 14.77
CA SER A 102 17.08 15.15 13.63
C SER A 102 16.97 16.43 12.80
N ARG A 103 18.07 16.75 12.11
CA ARG A 103 18.09 17.89 11.18
C ARG A 103 17.21 17.59 9.96
N VAL A 104 16.59 18.63 9.42
CA VAL A 104 15.82 18.52 8.19
C VAL A 104 16.77 18.30 7.02
N SER A 105 16.48 17.29 6.20
CA SER A 105 17.23 17.02 4.98
C SER A 105 17.00 18.12 3.93
N VAL A 106 18.07 18.54 3.27
CA VAL A 106 18.05 19.55 2.20
C VAL A 106 18.72 19.00 0.96
N ILE A 107 18.15 19.25 -0.20
CA ILE A 107 18.73 18.92 -1.49
C ILE A 107 18.72 20.15 -2.41
N SER A 108 19.77 20.29 -3.23
CA SER A 108 19.78 21.33 -4.26
C SER A 108 18.78 21.01 -5.37
N ILE A 109 18.22 22.04 -5.99
CA ILE A 109 17.29 21.85 -7.12
C ILE A 109 17.98 21.15 -8.30
N SER A 110 19.27 21.38 -8.52
CA SER A 110 20.05 20.71 -9.56
C SER A 110 20.20 19.21 -9.29
N ASP A 111 20.52 18.82 -8.05
CA ASP A 111 20.65 17.41 -7.66
C ASP A 111 19.31 16.69 -7.72
N PHE A 112 18.25 17.34 -7.23
CA PHE A 112 16.90 16.82 -7.31
C PHE A 112 16.46 16.57 -8.77
N ASN A 113 16.72 17.54 -9.64
CA ASN A 113 16.41 17.41 -11.07
C ASN A 113 17.27 16.37 -11.78
N ARG A 114 18.54 16.17 -11.40
CA ARG A 114 19.36 15.05 -11.90
C ARG A 114 18.77 13.70 -11.53
N ALA A 115 18.32 13.56 -10.28
CA ALA A 115 17.64 12.36 -9.81
C ALA A 115 16.33 12.08 -10.58
N LEU A 116 15.52 13.11 -10.85
CA LEU A 116 14.31 13.00 -11.66
C LEU A 116 14.61 12.65 -13.13
N ALA A 117 15.65 13.25 -13.71
CA ALA A 117 16.06 12.95 -15.10
C ALA A 117 16.46 11.48 -15.27
N MET A 118 17.13 10.89 -14.29
CA MET A 118 17.43 9.46 -14.26
C MET A 118 16.14 8.58 -14.34
N GLN A 119 15.03 9.08 -13.81
CA GLN A 119 13.72 8.40 -13.88
C GLN A 119 12.94 8.69 -15.16
N GLY A 120 13.48 9.51 -16.06
CA GLY A 120 12.79 9.99 -17.25
C GLY A 120 11.68 11.02 -16.97
N LYS A 121 11.69 11.63 -15.78
CA LYS A 121 10.76 12.69 -15.39
C LYS A 121 11.27 14.06 -15.82
N GLY A 122 10.34 15.00 -16.03
CA GLY A 122 10.67 16.38 -16.35
C GLY A 122 11.25 17.12 -15.13
N PRO A 123 12.03 18.19 -15.36
CA PRO A 123 12.60 18.98 -14.28
C PRO A 123 11.52 19.79 -13.54
N VAL A 124 11.72 19.94 -12.25
CA VAL A 124 10.94 20.87 -11.39
C VAL A 124 11.60 22.24 -11.47
N ALA A 125 10.79 23.30 -11.65
CA ALA A 125 11.27 24.67 -11.66
C ALA A 125 11.25 25.24 -10.23
N LEU A 126 12.35 25.93 -9.86
CA LEU A 126 12.49 26.67 -8.62
C LEU A 126 13.28 27.94 -8.88
N ASN A 127 12.79 29.11 -8.42
CA ASN A 127 13.50 30.37 -8.55
C ASN A 127 14.45 30.58 -7.38
N GLU A 128 15.43 31.48 -7.56
CA GLU A 128 16.25 31.93 -6.44
C GLU A 128 15.36 32.58 -5.36
N GLY A 129 15.65 32.23 -4.09
CA GLY A 129 14.85 32.72 -2.96
C GLY A 129 13.54 31.96 -2.70
N GLU A 130 13.29 30.85 -3.39
CA GLU A 130 12.13 29.99 -3.15
C GLU A 130 12.56 28.62 -2.60
N TYR A 131 11.59 27.92 -1.97
CA TYR A 131 11.76 26.51 -1.57
C TYR A 131 10.55 25.67 -1.94
N LEU A 132 10.77 24.36 -2.07
CA LEU A 132 9.75 23.32 -2.17
C LEU A 132 9.96 22.28 -1.06
N LEU A 133 8.92 21.52 -0.76
CA LEU A 133 8.97 20.36 0.12
C LEU A 133 8.70 19.09 -0.67
N ASN A 134 9.48 18.05 -0.39
CA ASN A 134 9.25 16.68 -0.87
C ASN A 134 9.01 15.77 0.33
N CYS A 135 8.05 14.86 0.22
CA CYS A 135 7.76 13.86 1.22
C CYS A 135 7.07 12.66 0.56
N ASN A 136 7.74 11.52 0.52
CA ASN A 136 7.15 10.30 -0.03
C ASN A 136 6.82 9.27 1.05
N TYR A 137 6.97 9.62 2.34
CA TYR A 137 6.57 8.80 3.48
C TYR A 137 5.19 9.23 3.98
N GLU A 138 4.18 8.37 3.79
CA GLU A 138 2.79 8.69 4.11
C GLU A 138 2.58 9.02 5.59
N GLY A 139 3.30 8.33 6.50
CA GLY A 139 3.19 8.57 7.94
C GLY A 139 3.55 10.00 8.37
N THR A 140 4.34 10.72 7.58
CA THR A 140 4.71 12.12 7.88
C THR A 140 4.14 13.13 6.89
N TYR A 141 3.50 12.66 5.82
CA TYR A 141 3.00 13.52 4.75
C TYR A 141 2.07 14.62 5.26
N GLN A 142 1.16 14.30 6.18
CA GLN A 142 0.24 15.28 6.75
C GLN A 142 0.96 16.35 7.57
N TYR A 143 2.01 15.96 8.34
CA TYR A 143 2.85 16.91 9.08
C TYR A 143 3.57 17.88 8.15
N VAL A 144 4.09 17.37 7.02
CA VAL A 144 4.78 18.18 6.01
C VAL A 144 3.80 19.11 5.29
N MET A 145 2.59 18.64 4.96
CA MET A 145 1.53 19.46 4.38
C MET A 145 1.10 20.59 5.31
N ASP A 146 0.96 20.32 6.61
CA ASP A 146 0.56 21.32 7.59
C ASP A 146 1.71 22.31 7.87
N ALA A 147 2.97 21.85 7.85
CA ALA A 147 4.14 22.73 7.87
C ALA A 147 4.17 23.66 6.65
N LEU A 148 3.93 23.12 5.44
CA LEU A 148 3.87 23.91 4.21
C LEU A 148 2.79 25.02 4.29
N ARG A 149 1.64 24.73 4.88
CA ARG A 149 0.56 25.69 5.08
C ARG A 149 0.89 26.77 6.11
N THR A 150 1.63 26.38 7.16
CA THR A 150 1.98 27.26 8.27
C THR A 150 3.14 28.20 7.90
N HIS A 151 4.13 27.70 7.15
CA HIS A 151 5.34 28.45 6.79
C HIS A 151 5.24 28.99 5.37
N SER A 152 4.92 30.29 5.22
CA SER A 152 5.05 30.98 3.94
C SER A 152 6.53 31.29 3.62
N GLU A 153 7.36 31.39 4.65
CA GLU A 153 8.78 31.68 4.61
C GLU A 153 9.54 30.72 5.53
N LEU A 154 10.72 30.29 5.11
CA LEU A 154 11.65 29.52 5.93
C LEU A 154 13.03 30.14 5.84
N SER A 155 13.76 30.17 6.96
CA SER A 155 15.16 30.56 6.98
C SER A 155 16.05 29.32 6.93
N VAL A 156 16.84 29.17 5.88
CA VAL A 156 17.77 28.06 5.69
C VAL A 156 19.15 28.64 5.41
N ALA A 157 20.16 28.25 6.15
CA ALA A 157 21.52 28.81 6.06
C ALA A 157 21.56 30.34 6.18
N GLY A 158 20.65 30.95 6.95
CA GLY A 158 20.54 32.39 7.08
C GLY A 158 19.89 33.10 5.88
N VAL A 159 19.43 32.36 4.87
CA VAL A 159 18.69 32.89 3.71
C VAL A 159 17.21 32.66 3.94
N VAL A 160 16.40 33.74 3.78
CA VAL A 160 14.94 33.64 3.86
C VAL A 160 14.41 33.20 2.50
N LEU A 161 13.73 32.05 2.47
CA LEU A 161 13.16 31.46 1.26
C LEU A 161 11.63 31.52 1.33
N GLN A 162 11.00 31.84 0.20
CA GLN A 162 9.54 31.89 0.04
C GLN A 162 9.03 30.54 -0.44
N ARG A 163 7.83 30.16 -0.03
CA ARG A 163 7.18 28.96 -0.54
C ARG A 163 6.85 29.07 -2.03
N ALA A 164 7.36 28.14 -2.86
CA ALA A 164 7.12 28.16 -4.31
C ALA A 164 5.80 27.48 -4.72
N SER A 165 5.27 26.55 -3.91
CA SER A 165 4.08 25.76 -4.22
C SER A 165 3.24 25.51 -2.95
N ASP A 166 1.94 25.32 -3.13
CA ASP A 166 1.02 24.87 -2.08
C ASP A 166 0.92 23.34 -2.00
N GLU A 167 1.66 22.62 -2.84
CA GLU A 167 1.69 21.16 -2.91
C GLU A 167 3.05 20.63 -2.49
N VAL A 168 3.04 19.51 -1.74
CA VAL A 168 4.23 18.73 -1.39
C VAL A 168 4.49 17.73 -2.51
N LEU A 169 5.73 17.68 -3.00
CA LEU A 169 6.16 16.69 -3.98
C LEU A 169 6.25 15.31 -3.30
N GLN A 170 6.02 14.25 -4.07
CA GLN A 170 6.08 12.85 -3.58
C GLN A 170 7.04 12.02 -4.42
N GLU A 171 8.24 12.55 -4.64
CA GLU A 171 9.22 11.93 -5.51
C GLU A 171 10.28 11.14 -4.71
N THR A 172 10.73 10.02 -5.27
CA THR A 172 11.84 9.25 -4.71
C THR A 172 13.13 9.66 -5.39
N TYR A 173 13.87 10.58 -4.80
CA TYR A 173 15.17 11.04 -5.33
C TYR A 173 16.34 10.18 -4.85
N VAL A 174 16.21 9.47 -3.72
CA VAL A 174 17.16 8.47 -3.21
C VAL A 174 16.39 7.20 -2.84
N MET A 175 16.83 6.06 -3.34
CA MET A 175 16.27 4.76 -2.97
C MET A 175 16.94 4.26 -1.68
N THR A 176 16.13 3.91 -0.68
CA THR A 176 16.60 3.38 0.61
C THR A 176 16.21 1.93 0.80
N SER A 177 16.89 1.22 1.72
CA SER A 177 16.59 -0.18 2.03
C SER A 177 15.19 -0.44 2.62
N VAL A 178 14.48 0.62 3.03
CA VAL A 178 13.11 0.54 3.57
C VAL A 178 12.06 1.12 2.61
N GLY A 179 12.45 1.43 1.37
CA GLY A 179 11.56 1.99 0.36
C GLY A 179 11.34 3.50 0.53
N ASN A 180 10.09 3.96 0.37
CA ASN A 180 9.74 5.38 0.54
C ASN A 180 9.94 5.80 2.01
N ASN A 181 10.94 6.62 2.26
CA ASN A 181 11.34 7.02 3.62
C ASN A 181 11.71 8.52 3.71
N ASP A 182 11.35 9.31 2.71
CA ASP A 182 11.52 10.76 2.78
C ASP A 182 10.42 11.36 3.66
N ARG A 183 10.84 11.87 4.81
CA ARG A 183 9.98 12.39 5.88
C ARG A 183 9.71 13.89 5.79
N GLY A 184 10.22 14.52 4.73
CA GLY A 184 10.12 15.94 4.48
C GLY A 184 11.50 16.53 4.17
N THR A 185 11.86 16.58 2.88
CA THR A 185 13.11 17.17 2.40
C THR A 185 12.83 18.56 1.83
N LEU A 186 13.67 19.53 2.19
CA LEU A 186 13.66 20.86 1.60
C LEU A 186 14.43 20.84 0.28
N ILE A 187 13.79 21.29 -0.79
CA ILE A 187 14.44 21.52 -2.08
C ILE A 187 14.69 23.02 -2.19
N VAL A 188 15.94 23.39 -2.35
CA VAL A 188 16.38 24.79 -2.35
C VAL A 188 17.27 25.10 -3.55
N PRO A 189 17.48 26.40 -3.91
CA PRO A 189 18.44 26.77 -4.92
C PRO A 189 19.87 26.31 -4.59
N ASP A 190 20.68 26.05 -5.61
CA ASP A 190 22.07 25.58 -5.46
C ASP A 190 22.95 26.54 -4.65
N SER A 191 22.64 27.82 -4.70
CA SER A 191 23.36 28.86 -3.92
C SER A 191 23.24 28.66 -2.41
N VAL A 192 22.10 28.12 -1.93
CA VAL A 192 21.81 27.94 -0.50
C VAL A 192 22.60 26.77 0.09
N VAL A 193 22.70 25.64 -0.63
CA VAL A 193 23.39 24.44 -0.12
C VAL A 193 24.88 24.63 0.09
N THR A 194 25.49 25.63 -0.54
CA THR A 194 26.93 25.91 -0.37
C THR A 194 27.36 26.30 1.05
N ALA A 195 26.40 26.78 1.85
CA ALA A 195 26.60 27.16 3.25
C ALA A 195 26.15 26.07 4.25
N LEU A 196 25.61 24.93 3.78
CA LEU A 196 25.16 23.83 4.58
C LEU A 196 26.21 22.74 4.72
N THR A 197 26.09 21.93 5.76
CA THR A 197 26.92 20.74 5.96
C THR A 197 26.35 19.59 5.16
N LYS A 198 27.17 18.92 4.36
CA LYS A 198 26.80 17.69 3.68
C LYS A 198 26.60 16.57 4.70
N ASP A 199 25.48 15.88 4.60
CA ASP A 199 25.15 14.70 5.42
C ASP A 199 25.55 13.42 4.68
N VAL A 200 24.98 13.20 3.48
CA VAL A 200 25.27 12.00 2.68
C VAL A 200 25.49 12.35 1.22
N ASN A 201 26.34 11.53 0.56
CA ASN A 201 26.37 11.40 -0.88
C ASN A 201 25.60 10.16 -1.31
N ALA A 202 24.89 10.21 -2.43
CA ALA A 202 24.18 9.07 -2.99
C ALA A 202 24.52 8.90 -4.47
N LEU A 203 25.03 7.73 -4.83
CA LEU A 203 25.25 7.31 -6.22
C LEU A 203 24.01 6.56 -6.70
N LEU A 204 23.33 7.11 -7.70
CA LEU A 204 22.16 6.54 -8.36
C LEU A 204 22.63 5.82 -9.63
N VAL A 205 22.22 4.57 -9.82
CA VAL A 205 22.68 3.74 -10.93
C VAL A 205 21.52 3.12 -11.67
N GLN A 206 21.56 3.19 -13.00
CA GLN A 206 20.75 2.39 -13.91
C GLN A 206 21.64 1.41 -14.65
N TYR A 207 21.30 0.13 -14.65
CA TYR A 207 22.10 -0.91 -15.27
C TYR A 207 22.03 -0.88 -16.79
N LYS A 208 23.08 -1.38 -17.43
CA LYS A 208 23.10 -1.73 -18.86
C LYS A 208 22.14 -2.90 -19.08
N GLU A 209 21.59 -2.98 -20.29
CA GLU A 209 20.82 -4.11 -20.72
C GLU A 209 21.67 -5.40 -20.68
N GLY A 210 21.18 -6.41 -20.00
CA GLY A 210 21.88 -7.69 -19.80
C GLY A 210 22.85 -7.75 -18.61
N THR A 211 22.95 -6.70 -17.78
CA THR A 211 23.65 -6.79 -16.50
C THR A 211 22.89 -7.75 -15.58
N ASP A 212 23.63 -8.69 -14.96
CA ASP A 212 23.08 -9.55 -13.93
C ASP A 212 23.10 -8.83 -12.57
N PRO A 213 21.92 -8.48 -11.99
CA PRO A 213 21.87 -7.78 -10.71
C PRO A 213 22.47 -8.59 -9.57
N ASP A 214 22.36 -9.93 -9.61
CA ASP A 214 22.90 -10.81 -8.57
C ASP A 214 24.43 -10.77 -8.53
N GLU A 215 25.11 -10.66 -9.69
CA GLU A 215 26.56 -10.49 -9.75
C GLU A 215 27.01 -9.18 -9.06
N VAL A 216 26.30 -8.06 -9.36
CA VAL A 216 26.59 -6.79 -8.72
C VAL A 216 26.34 -6.86 -7.21
N LEU A 217 25.20 -7.44 -6.80
CA LEU A 217 24.84 -7.58 -5.39
C LEU A 217 25.90 -8.38 -4.60
N GLN A 218 26.40 -9.50 -5.14
CA GLN A 218 27.45 -10.27 -4.48
C GLN A 218 28.74 -9.46 -4.22
N LYS A 219 29.07 -8.52 -5.10
CA LYS A 219 30.21 -7.61 -4.91
C LYS A 219 29.89 -6.49 -3.91
N MET A 220 28.62 -6.10 -3.78
CA MET A 220 28.21 -5.05 -2.85
C MET A 220 28.04 -5.54 -1.40
N ILE A 221 27.76 -6.83 -1.19
CA ILE A 221 27.59 -7.42 0.16
C ILE A 221 28.77 -7.12 1.09
N PRO A 222 30.03 -7.35 0.72
CA PRO A 222 31.17 -7.05 1.60
C PRO A 222 31.25 -5.58 1.97
N ILE A 223 30.90 -4.67 1.04
CA ILE A 223 30.92 -3.22 1.24
C ILE A 223 29.87 -2.80 2.28
N GLY A 224 28.64 -3.30 2.16
CA GLY A 224 27.56 -3.01 3.10
C GLY A 224 27.70 -3.65 4.47
N LEU A 225 28.59 -4.63 4.63
CA LEU A 225 28.92 -5.28 5.91
C LEU A 225 30.16 -4.68 6.58
N ASP A 226 30.86 -3.77 5.92
CA ASP A 226 32.03 -3.09 6.47
C ASP A 226 31.60 -1.97 7.42
N GLU A 227 31.59 -2.27 8.72
CA GLU A 227 31.24 -1.31 9.78
C GLU A 227 32.27 -0.16 9.96
N THR A 228 33.42 -0.23 9.31
CA THR A 228 34.47 0.80 9.38
C THR A 228 34.18 1.98 8.45
N HIS A 229 33.29 1.79 7.49
CA HIS A 229 32.81 2.76 6.52
C HIS A 229 31.30 2.97 6.62
N GLY A 230 30.84 4.17 6.27
CA GLY A 230 29.42 4.54 6.28
C GLY A 230 28.66 4.18 5.01
N TYR A 231 29.20 3.25 4.18
CA TYR A 231 28.56 2.88 2.92
C TYR A 231 27.38 1.94 3.13
N ARG A 232 26.26 2.30 2.53
CA ARG A 232 25.02 1.51 2.49
C ARG A 232 24.54 1.41 1.06
N TYR A 233 23.97 0.28 0.69
CA TYR A 233 23.40 0.14 -0.65
C TYR A 233 21.95 -0.36 -0.60
N SER A 234 21.21 -0.06 -1.65
CA SER A 234 19.86 -0.54 -1.89
C SER A 234 19.77 -0.98 -3.34
N GLU A 235 19.41 -2.24 -3.56
CA GLU A 235 19.26 -2.83 -4.88
C GLU A 235 17.78 -3.12 -5.14
N LYS A 236 17.34 -2.86 -6.37
CA LYS A 236 15.94 -2.90 -6.79
C LYS A 236 15.29 -4.26 -6.58
N ASN A 237 15.93 -5.36 -7.02
CA ASN A 237 15.34 -6.69 -6.91
C ASN A 237 15.25 -7.14 -5.45
N MET A 238 16.23 -6.83 -4.62
CA MET A 238 16.21 -7.09 -3.20
C MET A 238 15.01 -6.41 -2.52
N LEU A 239 14.76 -5.14 -2.83
CA LEU A 239 13.59 -4.41 -2.33
C LEU A 239 12.29 -4.97 -2.88
N TYR A 240 12.26 -5.29 -4.17
CA TYR A 240 11.11 -5.91 -4.82
C TYR A 240 10.74 -7.22 -4.13
N ASP A 241 11.70 -8.10 -3.90
CA ASP A 241 11.47 -9.39 -3.25
C ASP A 241 10.98 -9.22 -1.81
N MET A 242 11.52 -8.25 -1.08
CA MET A 242 11.04 -7.91 0.27
C MET A 242 9.58 -7.44 0.24
N PHE A 243 9.23 -6.49 -0.63
CA PHE A 243 7.86 -5.99 -0.76
C PHE A 243 6.90 -7.09 -1.24
N TYR A 244 7.30 -7.89 -2.22
CA TYR A 244 6.50 -9.01 -2.71
C TYR A 244 6.30 -10.08 -1.63
N GLY A 245 7.32 -10.41 -0.87
CA GLY A 245 7.24 -11.38 0.22
C GLY A 245 6.22 -10.96 1.29
N ILE A 246 6.33 -9.73 1.78
CA ILE A 246 5.39 -9.18 2.77
C ILE A 246 3.98 -9.11 2.20
N ASN A 247 3.83 -8.60 0.98
CA ASN A 247 2.54 -8.49 0.32
C ASN A 247 1.88 -9.85 0.09
N ALA A 248 2.64 -10.84 -0.38
CA ALA A 248 2.14 -12.20 -0.58
C ALA A 248 1.65 -12.81 0.73
N LEU A 249 2.38 -12.62 1.83
CA LEU A 249 1.99 -13.10 3.16
C LEU A 249 0.67 -12.46 3.62
N VAL A 250 0.56 -11.13 3.57
CA VAL A 250 -0.64 -10.39 3.97
C VAL A 250 -1.83 -10.79 3.11
N THR A 251 -1.66 -10.80 1.80
CA THR A 251 -2.71 -11.20 0.85
C THR A 251 -3.17 -12.64 1.08
N PHE A 252 -2.23 -13.56 1.30
CA PHE A 252 -2.54 -14.97 1.59
C PHE A 252 -3.37 -15.09 2.88
N ILE A 253 -2.94 -14.45 3.97
CA ILE A 253 -3.67 -14.48 5.25
C ILE A 253 -5.08 -13.90 5.09
N CYS A 254 -5.22 -12.75 4.43
CA CYS A 254 -6.50 -12.10 4.20
C CYS A 254 -7.45 -12.97 3.34
N CYS A 255 -6.95 -13.54 2.25
CA CYS A 255 -7.72 -14.44 1.39
C CYS A 255 -8.11 -15.73 2.11
N TYR A 256 -7.20 -16.32 2.89
CA TYR A 256 -7.44 -17.55 3.65
C TYR A 256 -8.50 -17.34 4.72
N VAL A 257 -8.39 -16.28 5.52
CA VAL A 257 -9.38 -15.89 6.52
C VAL A 257 -10.73 -15.61 5.87
N GLY A 258 -10.74 -14.85 4.78
CA GLY A 258 -11.96 -14.56 4.02
C GLY A 258 -12.65 -15.83 3.50
N LEU A 259 -11.87 -16.77 2.95
CA LEU A 259 -12.38 -18.05 2.46
C LEU A 259 -13.00 -18.90 3.57
N ILE A 260 -12.33 -19.02 4.73
CA ILE A 260 -12.86 -19.76 5.88
C ILE A 260 -14.20 -19.19 6.33
N PHE A 261 -14.27 -17.87 6.53
CA PHE A 261 -15.53 -17.25 6.98
C PHE A 261 -16.64 -17.35 5.92
N LEU A 262 -16.29 -17.28 4.63
CA LEU A 262 -17.25 -17.51 3.55
C LEU A 262 -17.82 -18.94 3.59
N LEU A 263 -16.98 -19.96 3.78
CA LEU A 263 -17.41 -21.36 3.90
C LEU A 263 -18.30 -21.59 5.12
N ILE A 264 -17.95 -21.02 6.27
CA ILE A 264 -18.79 -21.10 7.48
C ILE A 264 -20.14 -20.41 7.24
N CYS A 265 -20.13 -19.24 6.62
CA CYS A 265 -21.36 -18.53 6.26
C CYS A 265 -22.25 -19.35 5.31
N ALA A 266 -21.64 -19.93 4.27
CA ALA A 266 -22.34 -20.81 3.33
C ALA A 266 -22.94 -22.03 4.04
N ALA A 267 -22.21 -22.69 4.93
CA ALA A 267 -22.68 -23.82 5.70
C ALA A 267 -23.89 -23.44 6.61
N LEU A 268 -23.78 -22.32 7.33
CA LEU A 268 -24.88 -21.83 8.18
C LEU A 268 -26.12 -21.46 7.38
N LEU A 269 -25.96 -20.81 6.23
CA LEU A 269 -27.08 -20.51 5.34
C LEU A 269 -27.70 -21.79 4.76
N ALA A 270 -26.88 -22.77 4.34
CA ALA A 270 -27.38 -24.06 3.83
C ALA A 270 -28.16 -24.82 4.87
N LEU A 271 -27.65 -24.96 6.10
CA LEU A 271 -28.34 -25.62 7.20
C LEU A 271 -29.69 -24.94 7.51
N LYS A 272 -29.71 -23.62 7.58
CA LYS A 272 -30.94 -22.87 7.83
C LYS A 272 -31.96 -23.06 6.71
N GLN A 273 -31.50 -23.02 5.45
CA GLN A 273 -32.34 -23.23 4.29
C GLN A 273 -32.92 -24.67 4.24
N LEU A 274 -32.08 -25.67 4.59
CA LEU A 274 -32.51 -27.07 4.64
C LEU A 274 -33.61 -27.27 5.69
N THR A 275 -33.41 -26.76 6.90
CA THR A 275 -34.44 -26.84 7.98
C THR A 275 -35.75 -26.18 7.54
N GLU A 276 -35.67 -24.97 6.96
CA GLU A 276 -36.85 -24.25 6.50
C GLU A 276 -37.55 -24.96 5.32
N THR A 277 -36.80 -25.60 4.45
CA THR A 277 -37.33 -26.39 3.33
C THR A 277 -38.10 -27.61 3.89
N THR A 278 -37.52 -28.33 4.85
CA THR A 278 -38.16 -29.49 5.47
C THR A 278 -39.48 -29.12 6.17
N ASP A 279 -39.50 -28.02 6.91
CA ASP A 279 -40.69 -27.54 7.63
C ASP A 279 -41.80 -27.08 6.67
N ASN A 280 -41.45 -26.55 5.52
CA ASN A 280 -42.41 -25.97 4.58
C ASN A 280 -42.82 -26.91 3.44
N ILE A 281 -42.18 -28.08 3.27
CA ILE A 281 -42.46 -28.99 2.16
C ILE A 281 -43.91 -29.46 2.18
N PHE A 282 -44.45 -29.78 3.38
CA PHE A 282 -45.85 -30.18 3.57
C PHE A 282 -46.83 -29.05 3.23
N ARG A 283 -46.51 -27.82 3.63
CA ARG A 283 -47.35 -26.63 3.37
C ARG A 283 -47.44 -26.31 1.88
N TYR A 284 -46.35 -26.40 1.14
CA TYR A 284 -46.35 -26.20 -0.32
C TYR A 284 -47.06 -27.34 -1.07
N GLY A 285 -46.94 -28.59 -0.58
CA GLY A 285 -47.71 -29.72 -1.12
C GLY A 285 -49.22 -29.56 -0.95
N LEU A 286 -49.68 -29.03 0.18
CA LEU A 286 -51.09 -28.66 0.41
C LEU A 286 -51.55 -27.55 -0.55
N LEU A 287 -50.74 -26.50 -0.76
CA LEU A 287 -51.03 -25.42 -1.70
C LEU A 287 -51.20 -25.93 -3.13
N GLN A 288 -50.37 -26.88 -3.57
CA GLN A 288 -50.48 -27.52 -4.87
C GLN A 288 -51.82 -28.29 -5.02
N LYS A 289 -52.22 -29.03 -3.97
CA LYS A 289 -53.53 -29.74 -3.95
C LYS A 289 -54.71 -28.78 -3.99
N LEU A 290 -54.54 -27.56 -3.47
CA LEU A 290 -55.53 -26.47 -3.52
C LEU A 290 -55.54 -25.71 -4.86
N GLY A 291 -54.70 -26.11 -5.83
CA GLY A 291 -54.68 -25.53 -7.19
C GLY A 291 -53.65 -24.41 -7.42
N ALA A 292 -52.71 -24.20 -6.52
CA ALA A 292 -51.63 -23.23 -6.74
C ALA A 292 -50.72 -23.69 -7.89
N LYS A 293 -50.44 -22.78 -8.83
CA LYS A 293 -49.56 -23.06 -9.97
C LYS A 293 -48.09 -23.15 -9.52
N GLN A 294 -47.34 -24.09 -10.08
CA GLN A 294 -45.91 -24.25 -9.80
C GLN A 294 -45.11 -22.95 -9.96
N GLN A 295 -45.46 -22.10 -10.94
CA GLN A 295 -44.82 -20.81 -11.14
C GLN A 295 -45.00 -19.85 -9.95
N GLN A 296 -46.15 -19.89 -9.26
CA GLN A 296 -46.43 -19.07 -8.06
C GLN A 296 -45.56 -19.54 -6.90
N ILE A 297 -45.42 -20.85 -6.72
CA ILE A 297 -44.56 -21.44 -5.70
C ILE A 297 -43.11 -21.07 -5.95
N ASN A 298 -42.61 -21.25 -7.17
CA ASN A 298 -41.24 -20.91 -7.53
C ASN A 298 -40.92 -19.42 -7.32
N ARG A 299 -41.87 -18.52 -7.65
CA ARG A 299 -41.73 -17.09 -7.40
C ARG A 299 -41.65 -16.78 -5.89
N THR A 300 -42.48 -17.42 -5.09
CA THR A 300 -42.45 -17.27 -3.62
C THR A 300 -41.11 -17.75 -3.05
N LEU A 301 -40.61 -18.91 -3.52
CA LEU A 301 -39.31 -19.44 -3.13
C LEU A 301 -38.17 -18.51 -3.53
N LEU A 302 -38.24 -17.92 -4.72
CA LEU A 302 -37.24 -16.94 -5.16
C LEU A 302 -37.18 -15.72 -4.24
N VAL A 303 -38.34 -15.14 -3.95
CA VAL A 303 -38.44 -13.96 -3.06
C VAL A 303 -37.96 -14.31 -1.65
N GLN A 304 -38.40 -15.45 -1.10
CA GLN A 304 -37.99 -15.88 0.24
C GLN A 304 -36.48 -16.12 0.33
N THR A 305 -35.91 -16.86 -0.63
CA THR A 305 -34.48 -17.09 -0.70
C THR A 305 -33.72 -15.75 -0.92
N GLY A 306 -34.25 -14.89 -1.80
CA GLY A 306 -33.69 -13.58 -2.05
C GLY A 306 -33.60 -12.69 -0.82
N VAL A 307 -34.67 -12.60 -0.03
CA VAL A 307 -34.67 -11.84 1.23
C VAL A 307 -33.67 -12.42 2.23
N PHE A 308 -33.55 -13.74 2.30
CA PHE A 308 -32.62 -14.43 3.19
C PHE A 308 -31.14 -14.12 2.87
N PHE A 309 -30.80 -13.92 1.59
CA PHE A 309 -29.48 -13.58 1.14
C PHE A 309 -29.26 -12.06 1.13
N ALA A 310 -30.24 -11.28 0.71
CA ALA A 310 -30.09 -9.83 0.55
C ALA A 310 -29.96 -9.10 1.90
N VAL A 311 -30.76 -9.47 2.91
CA VAL A 311 -30.74 -8.76 4.20
C VAL A 311 -29.38 -8.86 4.89
N PRO A 312 -28.76 -10.05 5.08
CA PRO A 312 -27.42 -10.13 5.66
C PRO A 312 -26.37 -9.41 4.82
N LEU A 313 -26.47 -9.47 3.49
CA LEU A 313 -25.52 -8.82 2.59
C LEU A 313 -25.58 -7.29 2.68
N ILE A 314 -26.78 -6.71 2.72
CA ILE A 314 -26.95 -5.25 2.85
C ILE A 314 -26.40 -4.79 4.20
N VAL A 315 -26.74 -5.48 5.29
CA VAL A 315 -26.26 -5.14 6.63
C VAL A 315 -24.73 -5.29 6.70
N ALA A 316 -24.17 -6.40 6.19
CA ALA A 316 -22.75 -6.61 6.14
C ALA A 316 -22.03 -5.56 5.28
N GLY A 317 -22.60 -5.19 4.14
CA GLY A 317 -22.05 -4.15 3.27
C GLY A 317 -21.98 -2.78 3.96
N LEU A 318 -23.02 -2.37 4.67
CA LEU A 318 -23.03 -1.12 5.43
C LEU A 318 -21.96 -1.10 6.53
N TYR A 319 -21.83 -2.18 7.30
CA TYR A 319 -20.78 -2.30 8.31
C TYR A 319 -19.38 -2.36 7.69
N SER A 320 -19.23 -3.04 6.55
CA SER A 320 -17.95 -3.15 5.85
C SER A 320 -17.46 -1.80 5.36
N ILE A 321 -18.32 -0.91 4.85
CA ILE A 321 -17.94 0.44 4.43
C ILE A 321 -17.30 1.22 5.58
N LEU A 322 -17.90 1.15 6.77
CA LEU A 322 -17.37 1.82 7.96
C LEU A 322 -16.05 1.22 8.44
N LEU A 323 -15.95 -0.11 8.46
CA LEU A 323 -14.76 -0.82 8.94
C LEU A 323 -13.60 -0.76 7.94
N ILE A 324 -13.89 -0.84 6.64
CA ILE A 324 -12.85 -0.70 5.61
C ILE A 324 -12.25 0.70 5.66
N GLY A 325 -13.07 1.76 5.79
CA GLY A 325 -12.56 3.12 5.91
C GLY A 325 -11.55 3.26 7.05
N LYS A 326 -11.90 2.79 8.26
CA LYS A 326 -10.99 2.83 9.41
C LYS A 326 -9.81 1.84 9.32
N GLY A 327 -10.05 0.66 8.78
CA GLY A 327 -9.00 -0.34 8.56
C GLY A 327 -7.98 0.09 7.50
N MET A 328 -8.44 0.82 6.49
CA MET A 328 -7.58 1.37 5.45
C MET A 328 -6.70 2.50 5.99
N GLU A 329 -7.23 3.42 6.80
CA GLU A 329 -6.42 4.44 7.48
C GLU A 329 -5.23 3.80 8.23
N ILE A 330 -5.46 2.71 8.97
CA ILE A 330 -4.41 1.97 9.70
C ILE A 330 -3.41 1.31 8.73
N VAL A 331 -3.89 0.71 7.64
CA VAL A 331 -3.01 0.04 6.67
C VAL A 331 -2.22 1.07 5.87
N GLU A 332 -2.82 2.19 5.49
CA GLU A 332 -2.15 3.30 4.81
C GLU A 332 -1.03 3.88 5.66
N GLU A 333 -1.30 4.09 6.94
CA GLU A 333 -0.31 4.58 7.91
C GLU A 333 0.85 3.57 8.12
N PHE A 334 0.52 2.28 8.25
CA PHE A 334 1.52 1.24 8.51
C PHE A 334 2.33 0.86 7.26
N MET A 335 1.72 0.84 6.08
CA MET A 335 2.34 0.40 4.82
C MET A 335 2.75 1.54 3.90
N ASN A 336 2.48 2.78 4.26
CA ASN A 336 2.79 3.96 3.46
C ASN A 336 2.18 3.93 2.04
N ILE A 337 0.88 3.61 1.94
CA ILE A 337 0.19 3.38 0.66
C ILE A 337 -1.17 4.07 0.64
N HIS A 338 -1.48 4.78 -0.43
CA HIS A 338 -2.84 5.30 -0.68
C HIS A 338 -3.69 4.24 -1.42
N ILE A 339 -4.69 3.65 -0.73
CA ILE A 339 -5.39 2.43 -1.19
C ILE A 339 -6.79 2.71 -1.80
N ALA A 340 -7.30 3.93 -1.74
CA ALA A 340 -8.71 4.29 -1.97
C ALA A 340 -9.35 3.81 -3.29
N THR A 341 -8.59 3.39 -4.30
CA THR A 341 -9.12 3.17 -5.66
C THR A 341 -9.49 1.73 -6.01
N ASN A 342 -9.17 0.73 -5.17
CA ASN A 342 -9.25 -0.68 -5.59
C ASN A 342 -10.40 -1.50 -4.96
N VAL A 343 -11.16 -0.92 -4.04
CA VAL A 343 -12.29 -1.59 -3.33
C VAL A 343 -13.39 -2.03 -4.28
N GLY A 344 -13.63 -1.30 -5.38
CA GLY A 344 -14.68 -1.61 -6.35
C GLY A 344 -14.53 -2.98 -7.03
N LEU A 345 -13.32 -3.33 -7.45
CA LEU A 345 -13.05 -4.63 -8.09
C LEU A 345 -13.33 -5.80 -7.14
N THR A 346 -12.94 -5.65 -5.88
CA THR A 346 -13.16 -6.67 -4.84
C THR A 346 -14.63 -6.89 -4.54
N ILE A 347 -15.40 -5.80 -4.48
CA ILE A 347 -16.87 -5.89 -4.29
C ILE A 347 -17.50 -6.65 -5.45
N ILE A 348 -17.11 -6.39 -6.69
CA ILE A 348 -17.63 -7.10 -7.87
C ILE A 348 -17.32 -8.60 -7.78
N LEU A 349 -16.08 -8.97 -7.47
CA LEU A 349 -15.65 -10.36 -7.35
C LEU A 349 -16.40 -11.09 -6.22
N PHE A 350 -16.58 -10.42 -5.09
CA PHE A 350 -17.37 -10.95 -3.97
C PHE A 350 -18.83 -11.16 -4.38
N LEU A 351 -19.46 -10.21 -5.07
CA LEU A 351 -20.84 -10.33 -5.54
C LEU A 351 -21.02 -11.49 -6.54
N ILE A 352 -20.04 -11.78 -7.38
CA ILE A 352 -20.05 -12.93 -8.29
C ILE A 352 -20.07 -14.24 -7.50
N VAL A 353 -19.17 -14.39 -6.51
CA VAL A 353 -19.08 -15.61 -5.69
C VAL A 353 -20.34 -15.80 -4.85
N TYR A 354 -20.78 -14.75 -4.16
CA TYR A 354 -21.98 -14.80 -3.32
C TYR A 354 -23.26 -15.00 -4.14
N GLY A 355 -23.34 -14.37 -5.31
CA GLY A 355 -24.44 -14.54 -6.26
C GLY A 355 -24.52 -15.95 -6.85
N SER A 356 -23.36 -16.56 -7.17
CA SER A 356 -23.33 -17.96 -7.64
C SER A 356 -23.86 -18.93 -6.57
N TYR A 357 -23.49 -18.70 -5.31
CA TYR A 357 -24.01 -19.48 -4.20
C TYR A 357 -25.52 -19.29 -3.99
N PHE A 358 -26.03 -18.07 -4.14
CA PHE A 358 -27.50 -17.81 -4.13
C PHE A 358 -28.21 -18.60 -5.23
N ILE A 359 -27.70 -18.58 -6.46
CA ILE A 359 -28.30 -19.31 -7.59
C ILE A 359 -28.31 -20.81 -7.32
N ALA A 360 -27.19 -21.38 -6.87
CA ALA A 360 -27.08 -22.79 -6.53
C ALA A 360 -28.10 -23.19 -5.45
N THR A 361 -28.21 -22.37 -4.40
CA THR A 361 -29.17 -22.63 -3.29
C THR A 361 -30.62 -22.56 -3.79
N TYR A 362 -30.97 -21.60 -4.62
CA TYR A 362 -32.30 -21.47 -5.21
C TYR A 362 -32.65 -22.68 -6.08
N VAL A 363 -31.74 -23.11 -6.97
CA VAL A 363 -31.96 -24.28 -7.83
C VAL A 363 -32.17 -25.54 -7.02
N LEU A 364 -31.40 -25.78 -5.98
CA LEU A 364 -31.55 -26.92 -5.08
C LEU A 364 -32.90 -26.92 -4.35
N ARG A 365 -33.37 -25.76 -3.88
CA ARG A 365 -34.71 -25.64 -3.26
C ARG A 365 -35.82 -25.95 -4.25
N VAL A 366 -35.77 -25.38 -5.45
CA VAL A 366 -36.79 -25.67 -6.48
C VAL A 366 -36.81 -27.15 -6.83
N ALA A 367 -35.66 -27.80 -6.97
CA ALA A 367 -35.54 -29.23 -7.20
C ALA A 367 -36.15 -30.06 -6.06
N ALA A 368 -35.90 -29.69 -4.80
CA ALA A 368 -36.45 -30.36 -3.63
C ALA A 368 -38.01 -30.30 -3.56
N TYR A 369 -38.59 -29.17 -3.96
CA TYR A 369 -40.05 -29.01 -4.00
C TYR A 369 -40.70 -29.58 -5.27
N SER A 370 -39.94 -29.87 -6.32
CA SER A 370 -40.42 -30.47 -7.57
C SER A 370 -40.31 -31.99 -7.57
N ALA A 371 -39.64 -32.58 -6.58
CA ALA A 371 -39.51 -34.02 -6.45
C ALA A 371 -40.87 -34.63 -6.07
N PRO A 372 -41.33 -35.72 -6.74
CA PRO A 372 -42.57 -36.38 -6.40
C PRO A 372 -42.47 -36.94 -4.97
N TYR A 373 -43.51 -36.72 -4.17
CA TYR A 373 -43.62 -37.26 -2.83
C TYR A 373 -43.41 -38.79 -2.83
N PRO A 374 -42.50 -39.31 -1.99
CA PRO A 374 -42.50 -40.77 -1.79
C PRO A 374 -43.86 -41.15 -1.26
N SER A 375 -44.56 -42.02 -2.00
CA SER A 375 -45.80 -42.64 -1.55
C SER A 375 -45.45 -43.45 -0.29
N VAL A 376 -45.76 -42.89 0.88
CA VAL A 376 -45.79 -43.69 2.12
C VAL A 376 -46.95 -44.63 1.96
N SER A 377 -46.71 -45.85 1.54
CA SER A 377 -47.66 -46.98 1.71
C SER A 377 -47.76 -47.20 3.20
N ILE A 378 -48.84 -46.66 3.78
CA ILE A 378 -49.34 -47.12 5.11
C ILE A 378 -49.82 -48.51 4.89
N THR A 379 -49.03 -49.51 5.21
CA THR A 379 -49.46 -50.87 5.40
C THR A 379 -50.20 -50.90 6.74
N ILE A 380 -51.54 -51.02 6.66
CA ILE A 380 -52.43 -51.23 7.81
C ILE A 380 -52.24 -52.64 8.34
#